data_ee754b14c5fcd831e63d0891f96b8102
#
_entry.id   ee754b14c5fcd831e63d0891f96b8102
#
_cell.length_a   1.000
_cell.length_b   1.000
_cell.length_c   1.000
_cell.angle_alpha   90.00
_cell.angle_beta   90.00
_cell.angle_gamma   90.00
#
_symmetry.space_group_name_H-M   'P 1'
#
loop_
_entity.id
_entity.type
_entity.pdbx_description
1 polymer ?
#
loop_
_entity_poly.entity_id
_entity_poly.type
_entity_poly.pdbx_seq_one_letter_code
_entity_poly.pdbx_strand_id
1 'polypeptide(L)'
;PHRGVDVATNTTTTSRMSLRQIPILVLTCVSLSGLEYGLQRSAEAYVALMAGQKARPLNGSFNNVPVLHSNQPEIVTGPGILVNTAAGSAIAAELNQPLRNAAHTFNGEFGVHMHHKYYPQDQAKLGGRRSRGLMTLALIATNPGSSPITLKFDRGSVKNSFEAPYHPNRLMGVKPLGNRPWNTGPGDATAVQLLRGELDRKLPEQVVIPAGGQKVVVRTVLPARGIANGLLRGRSNGPFTMAVVAAEQSAQDSDLFAVLRSGRLAPGRIYLNRIREIQLGRVFSRVAGVALGDAYKAEISHDLNQGPLHVPLTSTK
;
A
#
# COMPACT_ATOMS: atom_id res chain seq x y z
N PRO A 1 -3.10 54.64 19.87
CA PRO A 1 -1.97 55.20 19.18
C PRO A 1 -1.56 54.34 18.02
N HIS A 2 -1.79 54.93 16.83
CA HIS A 2 -1.43 54.35 15.54
C HIS A 2 0.07 54.51 15.29
N ARG A 3 0.72 53.53 14.73
CA ARG A 3 1.99 53.68 13.99
C ARG A 3 1.82 53.06 12.61
N GLY A 4 1.99 53.91 11.61
CA GLY A 4 2.00 53.56 10.20
C GLY A 4 3.32 52.88 9.81
N VAL A 5 3.25 52.11 8.71
CA VAL A 5 4.39 51.45 8.05
C VAL A 5 4.55 52.11 6.69
N ASP A 6 5.72 52.69 6.46
CA ASP A 6 6.12 53.33 5.19
C ASP A 6 6.36 52.32 4.09
N VAL A 7 5.86 52.63 2.92
CA VAL A 7 6.09 51.88 1.66
C VAL A 7 7.29 52.49 0.94
N ALA A 8 8.35 51.74 0.77
CA ALA A 8 9.50 52.11 -0.06
C ALA A 8 9.28 51.72 -1.51
N THR A 9 9.22 52.73 -2.37
CA THR A 9 9.19 52.60 -3.84
C THR A 9 10.60 52.37 -4.39
N ASN A 10 10.83 51.25 -5.07
CA ASN A 10 12.04 51.01 -5.83
C ASN A 10 11.86 51.32 -7.30
N THR A 11 12.60 52.31 -7.76
CA THR A 11 12.72 52.75 -9.14
C THR A 11 13.55 51.80 -10.00
N THR A 12 13.00 51.33 -11.07
CA THR A 12 13.67 50.44 -12.06
C THR A 12 14.43 51.31 -13.07
N THR A 13 15.73 51.10 -13.15
CA THR A 13 16.60 51.70 -14.15
C THR A 13 16.70 50.78 -15.37
N THR A 14 16.16 51.21 -16.52
CA THR A 14 16.28 50.52 -17.81
C THR A 14 17.66 50.84 -18.46
N SER A 15 18.49 49.82 -18.61
CA SER A 15 19.73 49.88 -19.41
C SER A 15 19.42 49.37 -20.82
N ARG A 16 19.65 50.24 -21.84
CA ARG A 16 19.62 49.89 -23.27
C ARG A 16 20.88 49.12 -23.66
N MET A 17 20.77 47.85 -24.04
CA MET A 17 21.84 47.11 -24.71
C MET A 17 21.73 47.24 -26.23
N SER A 18 22.88 47.53 -26.87
CA SER A 18 23.00 47.79 -28.28
C SER A 18 23.01 46.51 -29.13
N LEU A 19 22.35 46.61 -30.28
CA LEU A 19 22.23 45.55 -31.28
C LEU A 19 23.56 45.32 -32.05
N ARG A 20 24.45 44.47 -31.56
CA ARG A 20 25.57 43.97 -32.40
C ARG A 20 26.13 42.60 -32.03
N GLN A 21 25.28 41.62 -31.67
CA GLN A 21 25.77 40.22 -31.48
C GLN A 21 24.67 39.17 -31.78
N ILE A 22 24.20 39.07 -33.01
CA ILE A 22 23.17 38.11 -33.40
C ILE A 22 23.60 37.03 -34.42
N PRO A 23 24.85 36.73 -34.75
CA PRO A 23 25.03 35.50 -35.52
C PRO A 23 25.58 34.28 -34.78
N ILE A 24 25.90 34.33 -33.50
CA ILE A 24 26.48 33.16 -32.80
C ILE A 24 25.43 32.35 -32.02
N LEU A 25 24.22 32.89 -31.82
CA LEU A 25 23.19 32.21 -31.00
C LEU A 25 22.34 31.17 -31.76
N VAL A 26 22.38 31.20 -33.12
CA VAL A 26 21.54 30.27 -33.93
C VAL A 26 22.20 28.88 -34.11
N LEU A 27 23.51 28.77 -34.02
CA LEU A 27 24.18 27.45 -34.17
C LEU A 27 24.20 26.62 -32.87
N THR A 28 24.05 27.26 -31.71
CA THR A 28 23.98 26.57 -30.41
C THR A 28 22.60 26.03 -30.04
N CYS A 29 21.54 26.58 -30.63
CA CYS A 29 20.16 26.09 -30.35
C CYS A 29 19.87 24.75 -31.02
N VAL A 30 20.49 24.39 -32.14
CA VAL A 30 20.23 23.11 -32.81
C VAL A 30 20.94 21.94 -32.10
N SER A 31 22.06 22.22 -31.43
CA SER A 31 22.77 21.20 -30.64
C SER A 31 22.18 20.96 -29.25
N LEU A 32 21.49 21.97 -28.68
CA LEU A 32 20.81 21.82 -27.40
C LEU A 32 19.49 21.02 -27.50
N SER A 33 18.75 21.13 -28.60
CA SER A 33 17.52 20.35 -28.80
C SER A 33 17.80 18.85 -28.95
N GLY A 34 18.93 18.47 -29.53
CA GLY A 34 19.36 17.07 -29.60
C GLY A 34 19.81 16.50 -28.23
N LEU A 35 20.41 17.36 -27.39
CA LEU A 35 20.81 16.98 -26.04
C LEU A 35 19.60 16.86 -25.06
N GLU A 36 18.61 17.75 -25.24
CA GLU A 36 17.38 17.67 -24.43
C GLU A 36 16.56 16.41 -24.74
N TYR A 37 16.47 15.99 -26.00
CA TYR A 37 15.81 14.71 -26.36
C TYR A 37 16.56 13.49 -25.80
N GLY A 38 17.88 13.53 -25.73
CA GLY A 38 18.69 12.48 -25.12
C GLY A 38 18.58 12.45 -23.60
N LEU A 39 18.47 13.62 -22.97
CA LEU A 39 18.32 13.77 -21.52
C LEU A 39 16.90 13.43 -21.06
N GLN A 40 15.86 13.75 -21.84
CA GLN A 40 14.48 13.37 -21.51
C GLN A 40 14.26 11.84 -21.53
N ARG A 41 14.83 11.14 -22.49
CA ARG A 41 14.77 9.66 -22.53
C ARG A 41 15.50 8.99 -21.36
N SER A 42 16.60 9.57 -20.91
CA SER A 42 17.29 9.09 -19.72
C SER A 42 16.57 9.46 -18.42
N ALA A 43 15.88 10.61 -18.34
CA ALA A 43 15.10 11.01 -17.17
C ALA A 43 13.87 10.09 -16.92
N GLU A 44 13.26 9.56 -17.95
CA GLU A 44 12.14 8.59 -17.81
C GLU A 44 12.58 7.27 -17.16
N ALA A 45 13.86 6.90 -17.24
CA ALA A 45 14.40 5.72 -16.58
C ALA A 45 14.73 5.94 -15.09
N TYR A 46 14.62 7.18 -14.58
CA TYR A 46 15.07 7.56 -13.23
C TYR A 46 13.96 7.83 -12.24
N VAL A 47 12.84 7.22 -12.43
CA VAL A 47 11.69 7.54 -11.61
C VAL A 47 11.79 6.90 -10.24
N ALA A 48 11.58 7.72 -9.22
CA ALA A 48 11.57 7.41 -7.80
C ALA A 48 12.92 7.00 -7.19
N LEU A 49 14.02 7.45 -7.76
CA LEU A 49 15.33 7.26 -7.16
C LEU A 49 15.79 8.46 -6.35
N MET A 50 16.55 8.18 -5.32
CA MET A 50 17.31 9.21 -4.61
C MET A 50 18.28 9.88 -5.59
N ALA A 51 18.49 11.19 -5.44
CA ALA A 51 19.31 11.97 -6.35
C ALA A 51 20.66 11.29 -6.66
N GLY A 52 20.99 11.16 -7.93
CA GLY A 52 22.25 10.60 -8.40
C GLY A 52 22.26 9.10 -8.70
N GLN A 53 21.16 8.37 -8.47
CA GLN A 53 21.08 6.95 -8.79
C GLN A 53 20.42 6.70 -10.14
N LYS A 54 20.95 5.73 -10.90
CA LYS A 54 20.37 5.27 -12.15
C LYS A 54 19.58 3.99 -11.92
N ALA A 55 18.29 3.95 -12.29
CA ALA A 55 17.50 2.73 -12.28
C ALA A 55 17.38 2.17 -13.70
N ARG A 56 17.49 0.86 -13.81
CA ARG A 56 17.09 0.12 -15.00
C ARG A 56 15.94 -0.80 -14.60
N PRO A 57 14.97 -1.03 -15.48
CA PRO A 57 13.99 -2.09 -15.26
C PRO A 57 14.74 -3.41 -15.04
N LEU A 58 14.41 -4.09 -13.96
CA LEU A 58 14.95 -5.41 -13.69
C LEU A 58 14.08 -6.42 -14.46
N ASN A 59 14.64 -7.10 -15.43
CA ASN A 59 13.95 -8.15 -16.16
C ASN A 59 13.78 -9.37 -15.27
N GLY A 60 12.57 -9.82 -15.10
CA GLY A 60 12.23 -10.96 -14.27
C GLY A 60 10.75 -11.31 -14.40
N SER A 61 10.29 -12.20 -13.55
CA SER A 61 8.90 -12.65 -13.55
C SER A 61 8.34 -12.80 -12.15
N PHE A 62 7.04 -12.58 -12.02
CA PHE A 62 6.28 -12.97 -10.84
C PHE A 62 5.93 -14.45 -10.90
N ASN A 63 5.79 -15.08 -9.74
CA ASN A 63 5.12 -16.38 -9.65
C ASN A 63 3.59 -16.22 -9.81
N ASN A 64 2.87 -17.34 -9.82
CA ASN A 64 1.42 -17.35 -10.02
C ASN A 64 0.62 -17.45 -8.71
N VAL A 65 1.24 -17.18 -7.57
CA VAL A 65 0.54 -17.23 -6.28
C VAL A 65 -0.45 -16.05 -6.19
N PRO A 66 -1.75 -16.32 -5.98
CA PRO A 66 -2.74 -15.26 -5.84
C PRO A 66 -2.57 -14.54 -4.50
N VAL A 67 -2.61 -13.20 -4.55
CA VAL A 67 -2.53 -12.33 -3.38
C VAL A 67 -3.79 -11.49 -3.29
N LEU A 68 -4.50 -11.59 -2.17
CA LEU A 68 -5.56 -10.63 -1.84
C LEU A 68 -4.93 -9.29 -1.48
N HIS A 69 -5.31 -8.25 -2.19
CA HIS A 69 -4.97 -6.87 -1.87
C HIS A 69 -6.18 -6.15 -1.29
N SER A 70 -6.02 -5.53 -0.14
CA SER A 70 -7.00 -4.64 0.49
C SER A 70 -6.28 -3.35 0.90
N ASN A 71 -6.19 -2.41 -0.06
CA ASN A 71 -5.52 -1.12 0.12
C ASN A 71 -6.36 0.05 -0.43
N GLN A 72 -7.63 -0.19 -0.73
CA GLN A 72 -8.63 0.83 -1.04
C GLN A 72 -9.93 0.54 -0.25
N PRO A 73 -10.55 1.59 0.29
CA PRO A 73 -10.01 2.92 0.48
C PRO A 73 -8.80 2.89 1.44
N GLU A 74 -7.74 3.61 1.15
CA GLU A 74 -6.61 3.70 2.08
C GLU A 74 -7.03 4.35 3.40
N ILE A 75 -7.86 5.41 3.33
CA ILE A 75 -8.47 6.03 4.50
C ILE A 75 -9.90 5.52 4.62
N VAL A 76 -10.15 4.67 5.61
CA VAL A 76 -11.49 4.17 5.96
C VAL A 76 -12.11 5.12 6.96
N THR A 77 -13.37 5.54 6.70
CA THR A 77 -14.07 6.52 7.54
C THR A 77 -15.26 5.95 8.32
N GLY A 78 -15.65 4.71 8.03
CA GLY A 78 -16.75 4.02 8.68
C GLY A 78 -16.78 2.52 8.36
N PRO A 79 -17.74 1.78 8.94
CA PRO A 79 -17.84 0.33 8.77
C PRO A 79 -18.33 -0.07 7.37
N GLY A 80 -17.92 -1.25 6.94
CA GLY A 80 -18.35 -1.86 5.68
C GLY A 80 -17.32 -2.84 5.13
N ILE A 81 -17.58 -3.34 3.93
CA ILE A 81 -16.70 -4.26 3.20
C ILE A 81 -15.61 -3.45 2.50
N LEU A 82 -14.37 -3.86 2.63
CA LEU A 82 -13.23 -3.28 1.92
C LEU A 82 -12.96 -4.04 0.62
N VAL A 83 -13.01 -5.36 0.67
CA VAL A 83 -12.93 -6.26 -0.47
C VAL A 83 -13.63 -7.56 -0.14
N ASN A 84 -14.31 -8.16 -1.13
CA ASN A 84 -14.88 -9.49 -1.06
C ASN A 84 -14.67 -10.20 -2.39
N THR A 85 -14.12 -11.41 -2.36
CA THR A 85 -13.80 -12.19 -3.56
C THR A 85 -14.84 -13.28 -3.88
N ALA A 86 -15.90 -13.42 -3.08
CA ALA A 86 -16.91 -14.47 -3.27
C ALA A 86 -17.69 -14.25 -4.57
N ALA A 87 -17.89 -15.32 -5.35
CA ALA A 87 -18.69 -15.29 -6.57
C ALA A 87 -20.13 -14.77 -6.28
N GLY A 88 -20.64 -13.92 -7.16
CA GLY A 88 -21.96 -13.30 -7.03
C GLY A 88 -22.03 -12.13 -6.05
N SER A 89 -21.06 -12.00 -5.13
CA SER A 89 -20.98 -10.91 -4.17
C SER A 89 -19.59 -10.25 -4.13
N ALA A 90 -18.77 -10.49 -5.14
CA ALA A 90 -17.46 -9.85 -5.27
C ALA A 90 -17.65 -8.34 -5.34
N ILE A 91 -16.91 -7.63 -4.49
CA ILE A 91 -17.02 -6.19 -4.35
C ILE A 91 -15.67 -5.62 -3.92
N ALA A 92 -15.33 -4.44 -4.47
CA ALA A 92 -14.15 -3.70 -4.09
C ALA A 92 -14.50 -2.24 -3.85
N ALA A 93 -13.96 -1.66 -2.79
CA ALA A 93 -14.28 -0.29 -2.37
C ALA A 93 -13.91 0.77 -3.43
N GLU A 94 -12.93 0.52 -4.26
CA GLU A 94 -12.47 1.49 -5.26
C GLU A 94 -13.49 1.82 -6.35
N LEU A 95 -14.38 0.90 -6.66
CA LEU A 95 -15.39 1.06 -7.72
C LEU A 95 -16.81 1.27 -7.19
N ASN A 96 -16.99 1.18 -5.89
CA ASN A 96 -18.30 1.34 -5.23
C ASN A 96 -19.43 0.51 -5.87
N GLN A 97 -19.10 -0.63 -6.45
CA GLN A 97 -20.03 -1.55 -7.09
C GLN A 97 -19.47 -2.98 -7.10
N PRO A 98 -20.34 -3.99 -7.23
CA PRO A 98 -19.90 -5.37 -7.41
C PRO A 98 -19.07 -5.54 -8.69
N LEU A 99 -17.90 -6.15 -8.55
CA LEU A 99 -17.01 -6.43 -9.68
C LEU A 99 -17.15 -7.90 -10.07
N ARG A 100 -17.87 -8.20 -11.15
CA ARG A 100 -18.06 -9.58 -11.62
C ARG A 100 -16.75 -10.32 -11.87
N ASN A 101 -15.75 -9.62 -12.40
CA ASN A 101 -14.44 -10.19 -12.71
C ASN A 101 -13.46 -10.16 -11.51
N ALA A 102 -13.85 -9.60 -10.38
CA ALA A 102 -13.06 -9.60 -9.16
C ALA A 102 -13.35 -10.80 -8.26
N ALA A 103 -14.31 -11.67 -8.64
CA ALA A 103 -14.52 -12.93 -7.96
C ALA A 103 -13.29 -13.82 -8.13
N HIS A 104 -12.80 -14.36 -7.00
CA HIS A 104 -11.65 -15.26 -7.01
C HIS A 104 -11.81 -16.32 -5.92
N THR A 105 -11.60 -17.56 -6.30
CA THR A 105 -11.53 -18.70 -5.37
C THR A 105 -10.07 -19.09 -5.23
N PHE A 106 -9.56 -18.93 -4.01
CA PHE A 106 -8.22 -19.36 -3.65
C PHE A 106 -8.19 -20.87 -3.44
N ASN A 107 -7.08 -21.51 -3.81
CA ASN A 107 -6.82 -22.92 -3.56
C ASN A 107 -5.30 -23.15 -3.59
N GLY A 108 -4.75 -23.83 -2.60
CA GLY A 108 -3.31 -23.99 -2.47
C GLY A 108 -2.62 -22.75 -1.87
N GLU A 109 -1.48 -22.32 -2.44
CA GLU A 109 -0.73 -21.17 -1.94
C GLU A 109 -1.47 -19.86 -2.13
N PHE A 110 -1.38 -18.96 -1.14
CA PHE A 110 -2.00 -17.64 -1.21
C PHE A 110 -1.21 -16.59 -0.41
N GLY A 111 -1.42 -15.34 -0.77
CA GLY A 111 -0.95 -14.19 -0.02
C GLY A 111 -2.07 -13.25 0.38
N VAL A 112 -1.81 -12.42 1.39
CA VAL A 112 -2.68 -11.33 1.81
C VAL A 112 -1.84 -10.09 2.04
N HIS A 113 -2.32 -8.98 1.49
CA HIS A 113 -1.83 -7.64 1.77
C HIS A 113 -3.01 -6.76 2.19
N MET A 114 -2.94 -6.18 3.39
CA MET A 114 -3.90 -5.21 3.90
C MET A 114 -3.17 -3.95 4.34
N HIS A 115 -3.69 -2.77 3.95
CA HIS A 115 -3.15 -1.50 4.43
C HIS A 115 -4.28 -0.46 4.48
N HIS A 116 -4.67 -0.06 5.70
CA HIS A 116 -5.73 0.91 5.90
C HIS A 116 -5.43 1.83 7.07
N LYS A 117 -5.83 3.09 6.91
CA LYS A 117 -5.82 4.11 7.96
C LYS A 117 -7.26 4.41 8.37
N TYR A 118 -7.54 4.42 9.67
CA TYR A 118 -8.83 4.84 10.18
C TYR A 118 -8.87 6.34 10.41
N TYR A 119 -9.81 7.03 9.78
CA TYR A 119 -10.07 8.45 9.99
C TYR A 119 -11.58 8.69 10.05
N PRO A 120 -12.22 8.63 11.24
CA PRO A 120 -13.65 8.77 11.39
C PRO A 120 -14.14 10.12 10.88
N GLN A 121 -15.35 10.15 10.31
CA GLN A 121 -16.01 11.39 9.91
C GLN A 121 -16.42 12.22 11.13
N ASP A 122 -16.82 11.56 12.21
CA ASP A 122 -17.15 12.21 13.48
C ASP A 122 -15.87 12.76 14.14
N GLN A 123 -15.79 14.08 14.23
CA GLN A 123 -14.65 14.77 14.80
C GLN A 123 -14.47 14.48 16.30
N ALA A 124 -15.54 14.17 17.04
CA ALA A 124 -15.46 13.78 18.43
C ALA A 124 -14.63 12.51 18.63
N LYS A 125 -14.67 11.59 17.67
CA LYS A 125 -13.85 10.35 17.67
C LYS A 125 -12.37 10.60 17.40
N LEU A 126 -11.96 11.80 17.00
CA LEU A 126 -10.56 12.20 16.79
C LEU A 126 -9.88 12.70 18.08
N GLY A 127 -10.60 12.81 19.18
CA GLY A 127 -10.14 13.34 20.46
C GLY A 127 -8.98 12.60 21.12
N GLY A 128 -8.69 12.95 22.36
CA GLY A 128 -7.63 12.34 23.17
C GLY A 128 -7.83 10.84 23.43
N ARG A 129 -6.92 10.22 24.19
CA ARG A 129 -6.91 8.76 24.42
C ARG A 129 -8.25 8.16 24.88
N ARG A 130 -9.03 8.88 25.69
CA ARG A 130 -10.29 8.39 26.27
C ARG A 130 -11.50 8.48 25.33
N SER A 131 -11.47 9.42 24.38
CA SER A 131 -12.55 9.65 23.41
C SER A 131 -12.21 9.21 22.01
N ARG A 132 -11.04 8.58 21.81
CA ARG A 132 -10.58 8.15 20.50
C ARG A 132 -11.41 6.97 20.02
N GLY A 133 -12.04 7.14 18.86
CA GLY A 133 -12.75 6.06 18.19
C GLY A 133 -11.83 4.90 17.83
N LEU A 134 -12.38 3.70 17.84
CA LEU A 134 -11.70 2.48 17.44
C LEU A 134 -12.36 1.90 16.19
N MET A 135 -11.58 1.19 15.38
CA MET A 135 -12.06 0.42 14.24
C MET A 135 -11.42 -0.95 14.27
N THR A 136 -12.23 -1.99 14.11
CA THR A 136 -11.76 -3.34 13.87
C THR A 136 -11.67 -3.60 12.40
N LEU A 137 -10.49 -4.04 11.92
CA LEU A 137 -10.31 -4.64 10.60
C LEU A 137 -10.19 -6.15 10.77
N ALA A 138 -10.88 -6.90 9.91
CA ALA A 138 -10.85 -8.35 9.96
C ALA A 138 -10.77 -8.96 8.56
N LEU A 139 -9.98 -10.03 8.45
CA LEU A 139 -9.97 -10.95 7.32
C LEU A 139 -10.89 -12.11 7.64
N ILE A 140 -11.90 -12.32 6.81
CA ILE A 140 -12.84 -13.43 6.89
C ILE A 140 -12.54 -14.38 5.72
N ALA A 141 -12.40 -15.66 6.03
CA ALA A 141 -12.35 -16.72 5.02
C ALA A 141 -13.65 -17.49 5.03
N THR A 142 -14.16 -17.81 3.84
CA THR A 142 -15.38 -18.56 3.60
C THR A 142 -15.07 -19.82 2.80
N ASN A 143 -15.50 -20.96 3.29
CA ASN A 143 -15.41 -22.24 2.60
C ASN A 143 -16.75 -22.50 1.87
N PRO A 144 -16.79 -22.40 0.53
CA PRO A 144 -18.01 -22.67 -0.24
C PRO A 144 -18.26 -24.18 -0.47
N GLY A 145 -17.33 -25.03 -0.07
CA GLY A 145 -17.36 -26.47 -0.33
C GLY A 145 -18.19 -27.25 0.69
N SER A 146 -18.38 -28.53 0.42
CA SER A 146 -19.12 -29.47 1.25
C SER A 146 -18.27 -30.21 2.29
N SER A 147 -16.96 -30.00 2.31
CA SER A 147 -16.03 -30.61 3.26
C SER A 147 -15.24 -29.52 4.02
N PRO A 148 -14.84 -29.75 5.27
CA PRO A 148 -13.98 -28.81 5.98
C PRO A 148 -12.65 -28.60 5.26
N ILE A 149 -12.11 -27.39 5.33
CA ILE A 149 -10.78 -27.05 4.82
C ILE A 149 -9.93 -26.48 5.95
N THR A 150 -8.62 -26.55 5.76
CA THR A 150 -7.64 -25.98 6.66
C THR A 150 -6.80 -24.94 5.92
N LEU A 151 -6.76 -23.73 6.47
CA LEU A 151 -5.79 -22.71 6.09
C LEU A 151 -4.58 -22.82 7.04
N LYS A 152 -3.39 -22.85 6.48
CA LYS A 152 -2.14 -22.82 7.23
C LYS A 152 -1.39 -21.55 6.86
N PHE A 153 -1.02 -20.76 7.88
CA PHE A 153 -0.17 -19.60 7.68
C PHE A 153 1.28 -19.98 7.87
N ASP A 154 2.12 -19.62 6.92
CA ASP A 154 3.53 -19.99 6.92
C ASP A 154 4.43 -18.86 7.47
N ARG A 155 4.10 -17.61 7.16
CA ARG A 155 4.85 -16.41 7.58
C ARG A 155 4.04 -15.13 7.43
N GLY A 156 4.49 -14.10 8.13
CA GLY A 156 3.93 -12.77 8.09
C GLY A 156 3.30 -12.32 9.38
N SER A 157 2.69 -11.17 9.37
CA SER A 157 2.05 -10.56 10.53
C SER A 157 0.99 -9.56 10.15
N VAL A 158 0.17 -9.21 11.16
CA VAL A 158 -0.72 -8.05 11.10
C VAL A 158 -0.39 -7.17 12.29
N LYS A 159 -0.07 -5.91 12.03
CA LYS A 159 0.28 -4.90 13.04
C LYS A 159 -0.58 -3.66 12.89
N ASN A 160 -0.79 -2.99 14.00
CA ASN A 160 -1.48 -1.70 14.06
C ASN A 160 -0.65 -0.65 14.79
N SER A 161 -1.13 0.59 14.81
CA SER A 161 -0.42 1.71 15.43
C SER A 161 -0.27 1.62 16.95
N PHE A 162 -0.99 0.73 17.65
CA PHE A 162 -0.75 0.46 19.07
C PHE A 162 0.49 -0.43 19.25
N GLU A 163 0.68 -1.40 18.37
CA GLU A 163 1.75 -2.39 18.44
C GLU A 163 3.06 -1.88 17.83
N ALA A 164 2.95 -1.12 16.75
CA ALA A 164 4.06 -0.54 16.02
C ALA A 164 3.77 0.94 15.73
N PRO A 165 3.90 1.82 16.74
CA PRO A 165 3.62 3.23 16.58
C PRO A 165 4.60 3.88 15.60
N TYR A 166 4.06 4.77 14.76
CA TYR A 166 4.86 5.59 13.88
C TYR A 166 5.55 6.72 14.64
N HIS A 167 6.83 6.92 14.42
CA HIS A 167 7.61 8.04 14.93
C HIS A 167 7.89 9.04 13.82
N PRO A 168 7.24 10.21 13.80
CA PRO A 168 7.30 11.15 12.68
C PRO A 168 8.70 11.75 12.44
N ASN A 169 9.55 11.76 13.46
CA ASN A 169 10.89 12.34 13.38
C ASN A 169 11.96 11.33 12.90
N ARG A 170 11.55 10.18 12.38
CA ARG A 170 12.48 9.14 11.98
C ARG A 170 12.33 8.77 10.52
N LEU A 171 13.32 9.18 9.79
CA LEU A 171 13.55 8.76 8.42
C LEU A 171 14.17 7.36 8.40
N MET A 172 14.06 6.66 7.29
CA MET A 172 14.74 5.39 7.06
C MET A 172 16.24 5.49 7.43
N GLY A 173 16.75 4.48 8.12
CA GLY A 173 18.15 4.44 8.55
C GLY A 173 18.43 4.99 9.95
N VAL A 174 17.42 5.42 10.69
CA VAL A 174 17.59 5.90 12.07
C VAL A 174 17.57 4.73 13.05
N LYS A 175 18.42 4.82 14.09
CA LYS A 175 18.57 3.81 15.13
C LYS A 175 17.23 3.34 15.71
N PRO A 176 17.02 2.03 15.86
CA PRO A 176 15.84 1.48 16.51
C PRO A 176 15.73 1.94 17.97
N LEU A 177 14.49 2.08 18.48
CA LEU A 177 14.24 2.37 19.90
C LEU A 177 14.14 1.06 20.69
N GLY A 178 15.07 0.86 21.61
CA GLY A 178 15.10 -0.32 22.48
C GLY A 178 15.19 -1.60 21.67
N ASN A 179 14.43 -2.62 22.08
CA ASN A 179 14.42 -3.94 21.44
C ASN A 179 13.63 -4.00 20.11
N ARG A 180 13.12 -2.87 19.63
CA ARG A 180 12.38 -2.81 18.37
C ARG A 180 13.35 -2.45 17.24
N PRO A 181 13.56 -3.32 16.26
CA PRO A 181 14.51 -3.08 15.18
C PRO A 181 14.04 -2.01 14.17
N TRP A 182 12.80 -1.55 14.25
CA TRP A 182 12.20 -0.56 13.36
C TRP A 182 11.18 0.32 14.08
N ASN A 183 11.08 1.57 13.67
CA ASN A 183 10.25 2.59 14.29
C ASN A 183 9.41 3.38 13.27
N THR A 184 9.18 2.83 12.11
CA THR A 184 8.51 3.53 11.01
C THR A 184 7.03 3.16 10.88
N GLY A 185 6.51 2.39 11.82
CA GLY A 185 5.10 2.05 11.92
C GLY A 185 4.76 0.62 11.51
N PRO A 186 3.44 0.30 11.37
CA PRO A 186 2.98 -1.06 11.15
C PRO A 186 3.45 -1.67 9.83
N GLY A 187 3.61 -0.87 8.77
CA GLY A 187 4.07 -1.33 7.46
C GLY A 187 5.46 -1.93 7.52
N ASP A 188 6.39 -1.21 8.13
CA ASP A 188 7.77 -1.67 8.33
C ASP A 188 7.83 -2.95 9.16
N ALA A 189 7.11 -2.96 10.28
CA ALA A 189 7.09 -4.10 11.19
C ALA A 189 6.60 -5.38 10.50
N THR A 190 5.57 -5.29 9.68
CA THR A 190 5.04 -6.44 8.93
C THR A 190 5.96 -6.87 7.80
N ALA A 191 6.55 -5.93 7.08
CA ALA A 191 7.47 -6.22 5.99
C ALA A 191 8.71 -6.97 6.48
N VAL A 192 9.33 -6.49 7.56
CA VAL A 192 10.52 -7.15 8.12
C VAL A 192 10.19 -8.55 8.64
N GLN A 193 9.04 -8.75 9.29
CA GLN A 193 8.66 -10.07 9.79
C GLN A 193 8.41 -11.05 8.64
N LEU A 194 7.75 -10.60 7.55
CA LEU A 194 7.57 -11.40 6.34
C LEU A 194 8.91 -11.79 5.71
N LEU A 195 9.83 -10.81 5.56
CA LEU A 195 11.16 -11.04 4.97
C LEU A 195 12.04 -11.98 5.78
N ARG A 196 11.86 -12.03 7.11
CA ARG A 196 12.53 -12.99 7.98
C ARG A 196 11.95 -14.39 7.91
N GLY A 197 10.85 -14.60 7.22
CA GLY A 197 10.15 -15.87 7.15
C GLY A 197 9.44 -16.26 8.44
N GLU A 198 9.18 -15.29 9.33
CA GLU A 198 8.58 -15.51 10.65
C GLU A 198 7.05 -15.34 10.59
N LEU A 199 6.33 -16.21 11.31
CA LEU A 199 4.91 -15.99 11.60
C LEU A 199 4.75 -15.29 12.95
N ASP A 200 3.90 -14.27 12.99
CA ASP A 200 3.57 -13.58 14.23
C ASP A 200 2.87 -14.52 15.21
N ARG A 201 3.38 -14.62 16.44
CA ARG A 201 2.86 -15.48 17.51
C ARG A 201 1.39 -15.22 17.87
N LYS A 202 0.84 -14.07 17.48
CA LYS A 202 -0.58 -13.73 17.67
C LYS A 202 -1.49 -14.33 16.61
N LEU A 203 -0.93 -14.82 15.52
CA LEU A 203 -1.68 -15.48 14.46
C LEU A 203 -1.72 -16.97 14.71
N PRO A 204 -2.85 -17.62 14.45
CA PRO A 204 -2.92 -19.08 14.50
C PRO A 204 -2.08 -19.64 13.33
N GLU A 205 -1.33 -20.71 13.60
CA GLU A 205 -0.59 -21.40 12.53
C GLU A 205 -1.57 -22.03 11.53
N GLN A 206 -2.74 -22.49 12.03
CA GLN A 206 -3.79 -23.07 11.19
C GLN A 206 -5.19 -22.72 11.66
N VAL A 207 -6.12 -22.65 10.71
CA VAL A 207 -7.52 -22.40 10.93
C VAL A 207 -8.35 -23.42 10.15
N VAL A 208 -9.21 -24.16 10.84
CA VAL A 208 -10.19 -25.05 10.19
C VAL A 208 -11.47 -24.28 9.93
N ILE A 209 -11.95 -24.33 8.68
CA ILE A 209 -13.20 -23.72 8.25
C ILE A 209 -14.18 -24.85 7.90
N PRO A 210 -15.30 -24.98 8.60
CA PRO A 210 -16.31 -26.00 8.31
C PRO A 210 -16.86 -25.90 6.89
N ALA A 211 -17.45 -26.98 6.40
CA ALA A 211 -18.19 -26.99 5.13
C ALA A 211 -19.27 -25.89 5.14
N GLY A 212 -19.33 -25.08 4.07
CA GLY A 212 -20.23 -23.93 3.96
C GLY A 212 -20.03 -22.84 5.01
N GLY A 213 -18.97 -22.94 5.83
CA GLY A 213 -18.73 -22.06 6.98
C GLY A 213 -17.87 -20.85 6.71
N GLN A 214 -17.82 -19.97 7.69
CA GLN A 214 -17.00 -18.77 7.71
C GLN A 214 -16.18 -18.69 8.99
N LYS A 215 -14.98 -18.13 8.91
CA LYS A 215 -14.12 -17.84 10.06
C LYS A 215 -13.46 -16.47 9.93
N VAL A 216 -13.41 -15.74 11.05
CA VAL A 216 -12.49 -14.60 11.18
C VAL A 216 -11.10 -15.18 11.40
N VAL A 217 -10.24 -15.05 10.40
CA VAL A 217 -8.88 -15.61 10.43
C VAL A 217 -7.84 -14.62 10.94
N VAL A 218 -8.12 -13.32 10.80
CA VAL A 218 -7.29 -12.24 11.33
C VAL A 218 -8.20 -11.13 11.83
N ARG A 219 -7.83 -10.55 12.96
CA ARG A 219 -8.48 -9.36 13.53
C ARG A 219 -7.43 -8.41 14.07
N THR A 220 -7.60 -7.12 13.81
CA THR A 220 -6.77 -6.05 14.38
C THR A 220 -7.63 -4.85 14.70
N VAL A 221 -7.33 -4.18 15.81
CA VAL A 221 -8.04 -2.97 16.25
C VAL A 221 -7.10 -1.79 16.16
N LEU A 222 -7.53 -0.72 15.52
CA LEU A 222 -6.73 0.50 15.38
C LEU A 222 -7.48 1.73 15.89
N PRO A 223 -6.76 2.71 16.46
CA PRO A 223 -7.37 3.96 16.91
C PRO A 223 -7.63 4.88 15.72
N ALA A 224 -8.50 5.86 15.90
CA ALA A 224 -8.61 6.99 15.00
C ALA A 224 -7.23 7.59 14.69
N ARG A 225 -6.98 7.91 13.41
CA ARG A 225 -5.68 8.29 12.81
C ARG A 225 -4.63 7.18 12.81
N GLY A 226 -4.97 5.99 13.34
CA GLY A 226 -4.09 4.83 13.32
C GLY A 226 -4.08 4.13 11.97
N ILE A 227 -3.04 3.33 11.77
CA ILE A 227 -2.83 2.48 10.59
C ILE A 227 -2.82 1.03 11.04
N ALA A 228 -3.39 0.16 10.22
CA ALA A 228 -3.16 -1.27 10.28
C ALA A 228 -2.52 -1.74 8.97
N ASN A 229 -1.57 -2.65 9.09
CA ASN A 229 -0.92 -3.29 7.95
C ASN A 229 -0.85 -4.79 8.18
N GLY A 230 -1.07 -5.56 7.13
CA GLY A 230 -0.97 -7.01 7.14
C GLY A 230 -0.26 -7.52 5.91
N LEU A 231 0.70 -8.39 6.11
CA LEU A 231 1.39 -9.14 5.07
C LEU A 231 1.47 -10.59 5.51
N LEU A 232 0.77 -11.48 4.80
CA LEU A 232 0.68 -12.90 5.15
C LEU A 232 0.94 -13.78 3.93
N ARG A 233 1.50 -14.95 4.19
CA ARG A 233 1.62 -16.05 3.24
C ARG A 233 1.13 -17.33 3.89
N GLY A 234 0.42 -18.12 3.10
CA GLY A 234 -0.13 -19.37 3.58
C GLY A 234 -0.58 -20.27 2.45
N ARG A 235 -1.18 -21.39 2.84
CA ARG A 235 -1.73 -22.40 1.93
C ARG A 235 -3.02 -22.99 2.47
N SER A 236 -3.87 -23.45 1.59
CA SER A 236 -5.08 -24.19 1.92
C SER A 236 -5.05 -25.58 1.31
N ASN A 237 -5.78 -26.49 1.92
CA ASN A 237 -6.01 -27.84 1.37
C ASN A 237 -7.34 -27.94 0.60
N GLY A 238 -8.00 -26.82 0.32
CA GLY A 238 -9.24 -26.78 -0.43
C GLY A 238 -9.66 -25.36 -0.81
N PRO A 239 -10.71 -25.20 -1.62
CA PRO A 239 -11.14 -23.93 -2.16
C PRO A 239 -11.77 -23.03 -1.09
N PHE A 240 -11.46 -21.74 -1.13
CA PHE A 240 -12.05 -20.73 -0.24
C PHE A 240 -12.07 -19.35 -0.88
N THR A 241 -12.87 -18.46 -0.32
CA THR A 241 -12.89 -17.04 -0.67
C THR A 241 -12.52 -16.19 0.52
N MET A 242 -12.10 -14.97 0.29
CA MET A 242 -11.71 -14.03 1.34
C MET A 242 -12.46 -12.70 1.22
N ALA A 243 -12.73 -12.12 2.38
CA ALA A 243 -13.21 -10.75 2.49
C ALA A 243 -12.45 -10.01 3.58
N VAL A 244 -12.21 -8.71 3.37
CA VAL A 244 -11.74 -7.79 4.40
C VAL A 244 -12.88 -6.84 4.74
N VAL A 245 -13.17 -6.73 6.02
CA VAL A 245 -14.27 -5.89 6.55
C VAL A 245 -13.74 -4.93 7.61
N ALA A 246 -14.40 -3.79 7.72
CA ALA A 246 -14.19 -2.81 8.77
C ALA A 246 -15.45 -2.70 9.63
N ALA A 247 -15.31 -2.77 10.95
CA ALA A 247 -16.39 -2.55 11.89
C ALA A 247 -16.01 -1.51 12.93
N GLU A 248 -16.97 -0.77 13.45
CA GLU A 248 -16.71 0.20 14.51
C GLU A 248 -16.36 -0.50 15.83
N GLN A 249 -15.56 0.19 16.65
CA GLN A 249 -15.15 -0.25 17.97
C GLN A 249 -14.38 -1.58 17.96
N SER A 250 -14.41 -2.30 19.08
CA SER A 250 -13.82 -3.64 19.22
C SER A 250 -14.89 -4.69 18.88
N ALA A 251 -15.15 -4.89 17.59
CA ALA A 251 -16.21 -5.76 17.09
C ALA A 251 -15.96 -7.25 17.40
N GLN A 252 -17.03 -7.97 17.71
CA GLN A 252 -17.01 -9.43 17.83
C GLN A 252 -17.17 -10.10 16.45
N ASP A 253 -17.00 -11.41 16.37
CA ASP A 253 -17.14 -12.16 15.11
C ASP A 253 -18.55 -12.00 14.51
N SER A 254 -19.60 -11.99 15.34
CA SER A 254 -20.98 -11.76 14.92
C SER A 254 -21.17 -10.43 14.21
N ASP A 255 -20.50 -9.37 14.71
CA ASP A 255 -20.57 -8.03 14.13
C ASP A 255 -19.86 -7.98 12.78
N LEU A 256 -18.69 -8.62 12.68
CA LEU A 256 -17.91 -8.72 11.45
C LEU A 256 -18.66 -9.51 10.37
N PHE A 257 -19.31 -10.62 10.74
CA PHE A 257 -20.17 -11.35 9.80
C PHE A 257 -21.42 -10.55 9.42
N ALA A 258 -21.98 -9.74 10.32
CA ALA A 258 -23.10 -8.86 10.00
C ALA A 258 -22.69 -7.79 8.99
N VAL A 259 -21.50 -7.21 9.13
CA VAL A 259 -20.93 -6.29 8.14
C VAL A 259 -20.80 -6.98 6.78
N LEU A 260 -20.24 -8.18 6.73
CA LEU A 260 -20.09 -8.91 5.46
C LEU A 260 -21.44 -9.21 4.81
N ARG A 261 -22.43 -9.68 5.59
CA ARG A 261 -23.78 -9.94 5.09
C ARG A 261 -24.53 -8.69 4.62
N SER A 262 -24.17 -7.51 5.12
CA SER A 262 -24.81 -6.25 4.72
C SER A 262 -24.59 -5.91 3.23
N GLY A 263 -23.57 -6.45 2.60
CA GLY A 263 -23.19 -6.16 1.21
C GLY A 263 -22.73 -4.70 0.96
N ARG A 264 -22.60 -3.89 2.04
CA ARG A 264 -22.26 -2.46 1.90
C ARG A 264 -20.77 -2.24 1.96
N LEU A 265 -20.27 -1.43 1.04
CA LEU A 265 -18.87 -0.99 1.03
C LEU A 265 -18.58 -0.07 2.21
N ALA A 266 -17.35 -0.17 2.73
CA ALA A 266 -16.81 0.77 3.68
C ALA A 266 -16.64 2.16 3.03
N PRO A 267 -17.16 3.22 3.65
CA PRO A 267 -16.90 4.57 3.18
C PRO A 267 -15.43 4.96 3.45
N GLY A 268 -14.88 5.77 2.55
CA GLY A 268 -13.51 6.20 2.71
C GLY A 268 -12.99 7.04 1.56
N ARG A 269 -11.74 7.48 1.70
CA ARG A 269 -11.04 8.19 0.64
C ARG A 269 -10.38 7.20 -0.29
N ILE A 270 -10.86 7.16 -1.51
CA ILE A 270 -10.29 6.41 -2.62
C ILE A 270 -9.29 7.31 -3.33
N TYR A 271 -8.05 6.83 -3.48
CA TYR A 271 -7.04 7.50 -4.28
C TYR A 271 -7.08 6.91 -5.69
N LEU A 272 -7.83 7.57 -6.55
CA LEU A 272 -7.78 7.27 -7.98
C LEU A 272 -6.46 7.83 -8.52
N ASN A 273 -5.64 6.97 -9.04
CA ASN A 273 -4.48 7.40 -9.79
C ASN A 273 -4.98 8.11 -11.05
N ARG A 274 -4.57 9.36 -11.25
CA ARG A 274 -4.83 10.05 -12.49
C ARG A 274 -4.02 9.36 -13.58
N ILE A 275 -4.69 8.56 -14.42
CA ILE A 275 -4.04 7.76 -15.48
C ILE A 275 -3.13 8.63 -16.36
N ARG A 276 -3.46 9.91 -16.54
CA ARG A 276 -2.65 10.87 -17.30
C ARG A 276 -1.30 11.19 -16.66
N GLU A 277 -1.16 10.97 -15.35
CA GLU A 277 0.07 11.21 -14.58
C GLU A 277 0.91 9.93 -14.43
N ILE A 278 0.35 8.77 -14.85
CA ILE A 278 1.00 7.47 -14.76
C ILE A 278 1.74 7.22 -16.07
N GLN A 279 3.05 7.20 -16.01
CA GLN A 279 3.87 6.80 -17.17
C GLN A 279 3.71 5.30 -17.43
N LEU A 280 3.72 4.91 -18.70
CA LEU A 280 3.66 3.52 -19.13
C LEU A 280 4.71 2.66 -18.41
N GLY A 281 4.30 1.47 -17.96
CA GLY A 281 5.18 0.51 -17.27
C GLY A 281 5.25 0.69 -15.74
N ARG A 282 4.47 1.58 -15.14
CA ARG A 282 4.37 1.68 -13.69
C ARG A 282 3.12 1.01 -13.16
N VAL A 283 3.33 0.25 -12.10
CA VAL A 283 2.26 -0.38 -11.32
C VAL A 283 2.08 0.38 -10.02
N PHE A 284 0.84 0.69 -9.67
CA PHE A 284 0.49 1.36 -8.43
C PHE A 284 -0.17 0.39 -7.47
N SER A 285 0.20 0.47 -6.21
CA SER A 285 -0.16 -0.52 -5.19
C SER A 285 -1.45 -0.26 -4.42
N ARG A 286 -2.17 0.81 -4.73
CA ARG A 286 -3.43 1.12 -4.04
C ARG A 286 -4.57 0.46 -4.77
N VAL A 287 -4.79 -0.81 -4.50
CA VAL A 287 -5.80 -1.65 -5.14
C VAL A 287 -6.62 -2.41 -4.11
N ALA A 288 -7.81 -2.83 -4.52
CA ALA A 288 -8.60 -3.84 -3.85
C ALA A 288 -8.91 -4.95 -4.86
N GLY A 289 -8.77 -6.21 -4.46
CA GLY A 289 -8.98 -7.37 -5.32
C GLY A 289 -7.88 -8.39 -5.21
N VAL A 290 -7.69 -9.20 -6.26
CA VAL A 290 -6.69 -10.27 -6.30
C VAL A 290 -5.73 -10.04 -7.45
N ALA A 291 -4.43 -10.06 -7.16
CA ALA A 291 -3.37 -10.05 -8.15
C ALA A 291 -2.54 -11.33 -8.09
N LEU A 292 -1.99 -11.76 -9.20
CA LEU A 292 -1.05 -12.88 -9.24
C LEU A 292 0.37 -12.37 -8.99
N GLY A 293 1.10 -13.08 -8.14
CA GLY A 293 2.50 -12.85 -7.84
C GLY A 293 2.76 -12.35 -6.43
N ASP A 294 3.28 -13.22 -5.59
CA ASP A 294 3.76 -12.89 -4.25
C ASP A 294 5.28 -12.76 -4.18
N ALA A 295 5.98 -13.23 -5.21
CA ALA A 295 7.43 -13.16 -5.33
C ALA A 295 7.86 -12.83 -6.75
N TYR A 296 8.85 -11.97 -6.86
CA TYR A 296 9.49 -11.58 -8.12
C TYR A 296 10.89 -12.19 -8.16
N LYS A 297 11.19 -12.92 -9.24
CA LYS A 297 12.51 -13.49 -9.50
C LYS A 297 13.16 -12.77 -10.66
N ALA A 298 14.41 -12.32 -10.45
CA ALA A 298 15.25 -11.78 -11.50
C ALA A 298 16.69 -12.26 -11.32
N GLU A 299 17.41 -12.35 -12.42
CA GLU A 299 18.86 -12.66 -12.42
C GLU A 299 19.63 -11.43 -12.89
N ILE A 300 20.70 -11.11 -12.18
CA ILE A 300 21.55 -9.98 -12.48
C ILE A 300 22.96 -10.50 -12.64
N SER A 301 23.55 -10.29 -13.84
CA SER A 301 24.98 -10.48 -14.05
C SER A 301 25.67 -9.12 -13.92
N HIS A 302 26.73 -9.07 -13.13
CA HIS A 302 27.51 -7.87 -12.90
C HIS A 302 29.00 -8.17 -12.95
N ASP A 303 29.72 -7.39 -13.74
CA ASP A 303 31.17 -7.42 -13.78
C ASP A 303 31.73 -6.65 -12.58
N LEU A 304 32.44 -7.34 -11.72
CA LEU A 304 33.06 -6.76 -10.53
C LEU A 304 34.06 -5.64 -10.82
N ASN A 305 34.62 -5.60 -12.03
CA ASN A 305 35.51 -4.52 -12.47
C ASN A 305 34.77 -3.19 -12.68
N GLN A 306 33.44 -3.22 -12.77
CA GLN A 306 32.59 -2.02 -12.90
C GLN A 306 32.22 -1.39 -11.55
N GLY A 307 32.82 -1.85 -10.45
CA GLY A 307 32.51 -1.40 -9.11
C GLY A 307 31.30 -2.10 -8.48
N PRO A 308 30.84 -1.67 -7.33
CA PRO A 308 29.76 -2.34 -6.59
C PRO A 308 28.40 -2.21 -7.30
N LEU A 309 27.64 -3.29 -7.30
CA LEU A 309 26.26 -3.31 -7.77
C LEU A 309 25.32 -2.78 -6.68
N HIS A 310 24.57 -1.75 -6.99
CA HIS A 310 23.47 -1.26 -6.15
C HIS A 310 22.13 -1.61 -6.79
N VAL A 311 21.35 -2.45 -6.12
CA VAL A 311 19.99 -2.79 -6.53
C VAL A 311 19.03 -2.13 -5.54
N PRO A 312 18.40 -1.00 -5.87
CA PRO A 312 17.37 -0.43 -5.02
C PRO A 312 16.15 -1.35 -5.06
N LEU A 313 15.78 -1.91 -3.92
CA LEU A 313 14.54 -2.64 -3.75
C LEU A 313 13.41 -1.62 -3.57
N THR A 314 12.83 -1.17 -4.66
CA THR A 314 11.57 -0.43 -4.63
C THR A 314 10.44 -1.43 -4.79
N SER A 315 9.50 -1.42 -3.86
CA SER A 315 8.23 -2.11 -4.05
C SER A 315 7.50 -1.45 -5.21
N THR A 316 7.49 -2.11 -6.36
CA THR A 316 6.79 -1.66 -7.57
C THR A 316 5.47 -2.42 -7.73
N LYS A 317 4.75 -2.63 -6.66
CA LYS A 317 3.36 -3.11 -6.74
C LYS A 317 2.39 -1.98 -6.63
#